data_fc56ba0c7f3d79f589ea9f531937ad4d
#
_entry.id   fc56ba0c7f3d79f589ea9f531937ad4d
#
_cell.length_a   1.000
_cell.length_b   1.000
_cell.length_c   1.000
_cell.angle_alpha   90.00
_cell.angle_beta   90.00
_cell.angle_gamma   90.00
#
_symmetry.space_group_name_H-M   'P 1'
#
loop_
_entity.id
_entity.type
_entity.pdbx_description
1 polymer ?
#
loop_
_entity_poly.entity_id
_entity_poly.type
_entity_poly.pdbx_seq_one_letter_code
_entity_poly.pdbx_strand_id
1 'polypeptide(L)'
;MAQTQETQHALLMPWGHYAQEIGLLSGIEAVKLNQKVYEHTPQAKVTEFLVAILSGAKYLQDVSLAAYPLDKDVAVAQAWGQPGWADYTGVSRTLKKLTWTEVNALVEVLERVSQPMLENELALLRAQGRGLEYDGDLTGLPVSNTSRTYPNAAYGH
;
A
#
# COMPACT_ATOMS: atom_id res chain seq x y z
N MET A 1 20.17 -22.99 -14.55
CA MET A 1 19.80 -21.92 -15.49
C MET A 1 18.79 -21.03 -14.78
N ALA A 2 19.10 -19.76 -14.57
CA ALA A 2 18.14 -18.82 -14.03
C ALA A 2 17.03 -18.63 -15.08
N GLN A 3 15.79 -18.93 -14.75
CA GLN A 3 14.64 -18.61 -15.59
C GLN A 3 14.53 -17.08 -15.63
N THR A 4 14.70 -16.49 -16.80
CA THR A 4 14.40 -15.07 -17.02
C THR A 4 12.89 -14.93 -16.90
N GLN A 5 12.44 -14.27 -15.83
CA GLN A 5 11.02 -13.93 -15.67
C GLN A 5 10.79 -12.57 -16.31
N GLU A 6 9.85 -12.51 -17.24
CA GLU A 6 9.45 -11.26 -17.87
C GLU A 6 8.37 -10.57 -17.02
N THR A 7 8.50 -9.26 -16.85
CA THR A 7 7.50 -8.43 -16.18
C THR A 7 7.25 -7.15 -16.96
N GLN A 8 6.01 -6.72 -17.01
CA GLN A 8 5.63 -5.40 -17.52
C GLN A 8 5.66 -4.32 -16.44
N HIS A 9 5.85 -4.74 -15.18
CA HIS A 9 5.91 -3.87 -14.01
C HIS A 9 7.35 -3.76 -13.45
N ALA A 10 8.35 -3.64 -14.34
CA ALA A 10 9.77 -3.70 -13.96
C ALA A 10 10.16 -2.70 -12.87
N LEU A 11 9.54 -1.50 -12.83
CA LEU A 11 9.79 -0.50 -11.80
C LEU A 11 9.36 -0.93 -10.39
N LEU A 12 8.43 -1.87 -10.27
CA LEU A 12 8.00 -2.39 -8.98
C LEU A 12 9.04 -3.34 -8.35
N MET A 13 9.98 -3.88 -9.15
CA MET A 13 11.01 -4.78 -8.64
C MET A 13 11.95 -4.10 -7.62
N PRO A 14 12.64 -2.97 -7.97
CA PRO A 14 13.48 -2.26 -7.01
C PRO A 14 12.70 -1.72 -5.81
N TRP A 15 11.45 -1.32 -6.00
CA TRP A 15 10.60 -0.88 -4.89
C TRP A 15 10.31 -2.02 -3.90
N GLY A 16 10.09 -3.24 -4.40
CA GLY A 16 9.90 -4.41 -3.55
C GLY A 16 11.14 -4.72 -2.70
N HIS A 17 12.32 -4.70 -3.30
CA HIS A 17 13.58 -4.87 -2.56
C HIS A 17 13.78 -3.76 -1.52
N TYR A 18 13.53 -2.51 -1.88
CA TYR A 18 13.60 -1.40 -0.94
C TYR A 18 12.61 -1.54 0.21
N ALA A 19 11.36 -1.93 -0.07
CA ALA A 19 10.35 -2.17 0.96
C ALA A 19 10.76 -3.29 1.95
N GLN A 20 11.47 -4.31 1.48
CA GLN A 20 12.07 -5.32 2.35
C GLN A 20 13.18 -4.73 3.22
N GLU A 21 14.09 -3.97 2.61
CA GLU A 21 15.26 -3.39 3.27
C GLU A 21 14.86 -2.43 4.41
N ILE A 22 13.87 -1.58 4.19
CA ILE A 22 13.37 -0.64 5.22
C ILE A 22 12.46 -1.30 6.26
N GLY A 23 12.19 -2.59 6.16
CA GLY A 23 11.36 -3.33 7.10
C GLY A 23 9.85 -3.12 6.95
N LEU A 24 9.38 -2.53 5.83
CA LEU A 24 7.95 -2.32 5.58
C LEU A 24 7.20 -3.65 5.51
N LEU A 25 7.71 -4.62 4.75
CA LEU A 25 7.02 -5.89 4.55
C LEU A 25 6.96 -6.71 5.84
N SER A 26 8.07 -6.82 6.57
CA SER A 26 8.09 -7.49 7.88
C SER A 26 7.18 -6.79 8.89
N GLY A 27 7.08 -5.46 8.82
CA GLY A 27 6.14 -4.69 9.62
C GLY A 27 4.69 -5.03 9.31
N ILE A 28 4.30 -5.10 8.04
CA ILE A 28 2.94 -5.50 7.63
C ILE A 28 2.65 -6.94 8.05
N GLU A 29 3.59 -7.86 7.87
CA GLU A 29 3.45 -9.27 8.26
C GLU A 29 3.23 -9.45 9.77
N ALA A 30 3.84 -8.60 10.59
CA ALA A 30 3.68 -8.63 12.04
C ALA A 30 2.31 -8.13 12.53
N VAL A 31 1.56 -7.40 11.70
CA VAL A 31 0.22 -6.93 12.07
C VAL A 31 -0.75 -8.10 12.14
N LYS A 32 -1.41 -8.24 13.28
CA LYS A 32 -2.42 -9.28 13.47
C LYS A 32 -3.73 -8.88 12.81
N LEU A 33 -4.05 -9.48 11.67
CA LEU A 33 -5.33 -9.33 10.99
C LEU A 33 -6.22 -10.53 11.28
N ASN A 34 -7.38 -10.30 11.91
CA ASN A 34 -8.29 -11.36 12.38
C ASN A 34 -9.17 -11.92 11.26
N GLN A 35 -8.55 -12.44 10.20
CA GLN A 35 -9.23 -13.01 9.05
C GLN A 35 -8.73 -14.43 8.77
N LYS A 36 -9.60 -15.25 8.18
CA LYS A 36 -9.20 -16.59 7.75
C LYS A 36 -8.16 -16.53 6.65
N VAL A 37 -7.11 -17.32 6.82
CA VAL A 37 -6.09 -17.55 5.80
C VAL A 37 -6.61 -18.64 4.86
N TYR A 38 -6.54 -18.36 3.57
CA TYR A 38 -6.77 -19.35 2.50
C TYR A 38 -5.44 -19.55 1.77
N GLU A 39 -5.43 -19.39 0.46
CA GLU A 39 -4.23 -19.48 -0.36
C GLU A 39 -3.21 -18.35 -0.03
N HIS A 40 -3.70 -17.13 0.16
CA HIS A 40 -2.90 -15.95 0.51
C HIS A 40 -3.32 -15.39 1.86
N THR A 41 -2.34 -14.94 2.64
CA THR A 41 -2.60 -14.30 3.94
C THR A 41 -3.30 -12.95 3.77
N PRO A 42 -4.04 -12.45 4.77
CA PRO A 42 -4.58 -11.09 4.74
C PRO A 42 -3.48 -10.02 4.55
N GLN A 43 -2.30 -10.22 5.16
CA GLN A 43 -1.15 -9.32 5.05
C GLN A 43 -0.60 -9.28 3.61
N ALA A 44 -0.48 -10.44 2.95
CA ALA A 44 -0.08 -10.51 1.54
C ALA A 44 -1.03 -9.71 0.64
N LYS A 45 -2.35 -9.78 0.90
CA LYS A 45 -3.35 -9.01 0.15
C LYS A 45 -3.30 -7.51 0.43
N VAL A 46 -2.93 -7.10 1.64
CA VAL A 46 -2.66 -5.69 1.96
C VAL A 46 -1.42 -5.20 1.21
N THR A 47 -0.36 -6.01 1.18
CA THR A 47 0.85 -5.71 0.39
C THR A 47 0.52 -5.61 -1.09
N GLU A 48 -0.26 -6.54 -1.64
CA GLU A 48 -0.72 -6.51 -3.03
C GLU A 48 -1.52 -5.23 -3.36
N PHE A 49 -2.40 -4.80 -2.45
CA PHE A 49 -3.11 -3.55 -2.60
C PHE A 49 -2.17 -2.34 -2.68
N LEU A 50 -1.15 -2.29 -1.83
CA LEU A 50 -0.11 -1.26 -1.89
C LEU A 50 0.61 -1.28 -3.25
N VAL A 51 1.00 -2.47 -3.71
CA VAL A 51 1.67 -2.63 -5.01
C VAL A 51 0.75 -2.23 -6.17
N ALA A 52 -0.54 -2.52 -6.09
CA ALA A 52 -1.52 -2.08 -7.07
C ALA A 52 -1.61 -0.54 -7.19
N ILE A 53 -1.59 0.17 -6.05
CA ILE A 53 -1.53 1.64 -6.04
C ILE A 53 -0.24 2.13 -6.72
N LEU A 54 0.90 1.55 -6.37
CA LEU A 54 2.20 1.91 -6.95
C LEU A 54 2.31 1.57 -8.45
N SER A 55 1.57 0.57 -8.92
CA SER A 55 1.48 0.25 -10.36
C SER A 55 0.65 1.25 -11.16
N GLY A 56 -0.05 2.16 -10.49
CA GLY A 56 -0.95 3.13 -11.11
C GLY A 56 -2.35 2.58 -11.42
N ALA A 57 -2.76 1.48 -10.79
CA ALA A 57 -4.11 0.94 -10.92
C ALA A 57 -5.14 1.99 -10.48
N LYS A 58 -6.10 2.30 -11.34
CA LYS A 58 -7.18 3.26 -11.06
C LYS A 58 -8.28 2.63 -10.22
N TYR A 59 -8.53 1.36 -10.44
CA TYR A 59 -9.55 0.57 -9.77
C TYR A 59 -8.93 -0.72 -9.27
N LEU A 60 -9.43 -1.24 -8.15
CA LEU A 60 -8.92 -2.49 -7.59
C LEU A 60 -9.06 -3.67 -8.58
N GLN A 61 -10.09 -3.67 -9.41
CA GLN A 61 -10.27 -4.69 -10.45
C GLN A 61 -9.14 -4.73 -11.49
N ASP A 62 -8.39 -3.64 -11.66
CA ASP A 62 -7.27 -3.58 -12.62
C ASP A 62 -6.15 -4.57 -12.23
N VAL A 63 -6.07 -4.95 -10.95
CA VAL A 63 -5.16 -5.99 -10.44
C VAL A 63 -5.27 -7.29 -11.26
N SER A 64 -6.49 -7.66 -11.67
CA SER A 64 -6.75 -8.91 -12.41
C SER A 64 -7.26 -8.71 -13.84
N LEU A 65 -7.78 -7.53 -14.18
CA LEU A 65 -8.48 -7.30 -15.45
C LEU A 65 -7.77 -6.33 -16.39
N ALA A 66 -6.64 -5.76 -15.98
CA ALA A 66 -5.81 -4.93 -16.86
C ALA A 66 -5.17 -5.77 -17.99
N ALA A 67 -4.64 -5.08 -19.01
CA ALA A 67 -3.91 -5.74 -20.10
C ALA A 67 -2.69 -6.54 -19.58
N TYR A 68 -2.08 -6.06 -18.51
CA TYR A 68 -0.98 -6.72 -17.79
C TYR A 68 -1.39 -6.88 -16.33
N PRO A 69 -2.09 -7.97 -15.97
CA PRO A 69 -2.63 -8.15 -14.64
C PRO A 69 -1.51 -8.38 -13.61
N LEU A 70 -1.55 -7.62 -12.52
CA LEU A 70 -0.58 -7.73 -11.44
C LEU A 70 -0.67 -9.11 -10.75
N ASP A 71 -1.85 -9.66 -10.61
CA ASP A 71 -2.08 -10.97 -9.97
C ASP A 71 -1.41 -12.14 -10.70
N LYS A 72 -0.97 -11.94 -11.95
CA LYS A 72 -0.21 -12.92 -12.74
C LYS A 72 1.28 -12.66 -12.76
N ASP A 73 1.74 -11.53 -12.21
CA ASP A 73 3.14 -11.14 -12.24
C ASP A 73 3.92 -11.75 -11.05
N VAL A 74 4.41 -12.96 -11.27
CA VAL A 74 5.17 -13.72 -10.27
C VAL A 74 6.51 -13.05 -9.95
N ALA A 75 7.14 -12.38 -10.94
CA ALA A 75 8.41 -11.70 -10.73
C ALA A 75 8.26 -10.55 -9.72
N VAL A 76 7.22 -9.74 -9.88
CA VAL A 76 6.90 -8.67 -8.92
C VAL A 76 6.54 -9.28 -7.56
N ALA A 77 5.71 -10.33 -7.52
CA ALA A 77 5.37 -10.98 -6.25
C ALA A 77 6.62 -11.38 -5.46
N GLN A 78 7.57 -12.04 -6.11
CA GLN A 78 8.81 -12.48 -5.49
C GLN A 78 9.69 -11.32 -5.01
N ALA A 79 9.78 -10.23 -5.80
CA ALA A 79 10.49 -9.02 -5.38
C ALA A 79 9.88 -8.38 -4.13
N TRP A 80 8.58 -8.57 -3.91
CA TRP A 80 7.86 -8.13 -2.71
C TRP A 80 7.74 -9.22 -1.63
N GLY A 81 8.57 -10.28 -1.71
CA GLY A 81 8.63 -11.34 -0.71
C GLY A 81 7.40 -12.25 -0.70
N GLN A 82 6.58 -12.23 -1.75
CA GLN A 82 5.36 -13.03 -1.84
C GLN A 82 5.54 -14.20 -2.82
N PRO A 83 4.97 -15.37 -2.54
CA PRO A 83 4.99 -16.51 -3.49
C PRO A 83 4.12 -16.27 -4.72
N GLY A 84 3.16 -15.36 -4.63
CA GLY A 84 2.19 -15.00 -5.64
C GLY A 84 1.18 -14.01 -5.10
N TRP A 85 0.25 -13.59 -5.93
CA TRP A 85 -0.79 -12.61 -5.62
C TRP A 85 -2.19 -13.23 -5.64
N ALA A 86 -3.11 -12.62 -4.92
CA ALA A 86 -4.52 -12.97 -4.95
C ALA A 86 -5.22 -12.32 -6.16
N ASP A 87 -6.43 -12.76 -6.49
CA ASP A 87 -7.30 -12.00 -7.37
C ASP A 87 -7.84 -10.73 -6.68
N TYR A 88 -8.30 -9.75 -7.47
CA TYR A 88 -8.84 -8.49 -6.94
C TYR A 88 -10.03 -8.70 -5.98
N THR A 89 -10.80 -9.81 -6.14
CA THR A 89 -11.93 -10.09 -5.27
C THR A 89 -11.48 -10.58 -3.90
N GLY A 90 -10.36 -11.28 -3.85
CA GLY A 90 -9.68 -11.68 -2.62
C GLY A 90 -9.15 -10.47 -1.86
N VAL A 91 -8.48 -9.56 -2.55
CA VAL A 91 -8.00 -8.29 -1.98
C VAL A 91 -9.18 -7.46 -1.47
N SER A 92 -10.20 -7.24 -2.32
CA SER A 92 -11.40 -6.47 -1.94
C SER A 92 -12.09 -7.00 -0.67
N ARG A 93 -12.25 -8.32 -0.59
CA ARG A 93 -12.85 -8.95 0.60
C ARG A 93 -12.02 -8.76 1.86
N THR A 94 -10.71 -8.76 1.74
CA THR A 94 -9.80 -8.51 2.86
C THR A 94 -9.90 -7.07 3.32
N LEU A 95 -9.81 -6.09 2.42
CA LEU A 95 -9.89 -4.67 2.75
C LEU A 95 -11.23 -4.30 3.41
N LYS A 96 -12.35 -4.83 2.90
CA LYS A 96 -13.69 -4.59 3.46
C LYS A 96 -13.88 -5.11 4.89
N LYS A 97 -13.05 -6.05 5.33
CA LYS A 97 -13.12 -6.67 6.66
C LYS A 97 -12.16 -6.06 7.65
N LEU A 98 -11.28 -5.16 7.23
CA LEU A 98 -10.37 -4.48 8.14
C LEU A 98 -11.17 -3.64 9.13
N THR A 99 -10.86 -3.81 10.40
CA THR A 99 -11.34 -2.97 11.49
C THR A 99 -10.48 -1.72 11.62
N TRP A 100 -10.99 -0.67 12.27
CA TRP A 100 -10.20 0.53 12.55
C TRP A 100 -8.94 0.24 13.35
N THR A 101 -8.98 -0.71 14.28
CA THR A 101 -7.80 -1.13 15.05
C THR A 101 -6.73 -1.74 14.14
N GLU A 102 -7.12 -2.58 13.19
CA GLU A 102 -6.19 -3.18 12.23
C GLU A 102 -5.62 -2.14 11.25
N VAL A 103 -6.45 -1.20 10.81
CA VAL A 103 -6.00 -0.08 9.96
C VAL A 103 -4.99 0.79 10.71
N ASN A 104 -5.27 1.16 11.96
CA ASN A 104 -4.34 1.95 12.77
C ASN A 104 -3.00 1.21 12.99
N ALA A 105 -3.04 -0.11 13.22
CA ALA A 105 -1.82 -0.90 13.32
C ALA A 105 -0.98 -0.90 12.03
N LEU A 106 -1.63 -0.87 10.86
CA LEU A 106 -0.93 -0.70 9.58
C LEU A 106 -0.37 0.72 9.41
N VAL A 107 -1.08 1.73 9.86
CA VAL A 107 -0.58 3.13 9.88
C VAL A 107 0.66 3.24 10.76
N GLU A 108 0.65 2.65 11.95
CA GLU A 108 1.82 2.63 12.86
C GLU A 108 3.05 1.95 12.22
N VAL A 109 2.85 0.94 11.37
CA VAL A 109 3.96 0.36 10.59
C VAL A 109 4.54 1.40 9.65
N LEU A 110 3.69 2.11 8.90
CA LEU A 110 4.12 3.11 7.94
C LEU A 110 4.84 4.28 8.64
N GLU A 111 4.30 4.77 9.74
CA GLU A 111 4.94 5.81 10.56
C GLU A 111 6.33 5.39 11.03
N ARG A 112 6.47 4.17 11.57
CA ARG A 112 7.75 3.63 12.05
C ARG A 112 8.81 3.57 10.95
N VAL A 113 8.43 3.14 9.74
CA VAL A 113 9.38 3.03 8.61
C VAL A 113 9.74 4.39 8.03
N SER A 114 8.83 5.36 8.04
CA SER A 114 9.06 6.70 7.49
C SER A 114 9.78 7.63 8.48
N GLN A 115 9.64 7.41 9.77
CA GLN A 115 10.20 8.28 10.81
C GLN A 115 11.71 8.54 10.66
N PRO A 116 12.59 7.55 10.42
CA PRO A 116 14.02 7.82 10.25
C PRO A 116 14.34 8.73 9.05
N MET A 117 13.56 8.63 7.97
CA MET A 117 13.71 9.49 6.79
C MET A 117 13.31 10.93 7.12
N LEU A 118 12.18 11.10 7.81
CA LEU A 118 11.70 12.43 8.25
C LEU A 118 12.69 13.08 9.22
N GLU A 119 13.23 12.31 10.18
CA GLU A 119 14.22 12.82 11.13
C GLU A 119 15.51 13.26 10.42
N ASN A 120 15.97 12.49 9.43
CA ASN A 120 17.14 12.85 8.63
C ASN A 120 16.92 14.14 7.83
N GLU A 121 15.78 14.25 7.14
CA GLU A 121 15.40 15.47 6.41
C GLU A 121 15.30 16.70 7.33
N LEU A 122 14.68 16.53 8.49
CA LEU A 122 14.61 17.59 9.51
C LEU A 122 15.98 18.03 9.98
N ALA A 123 16.91 17.10 10.20
CA ALA A 123 18.28 17.41 10.59
C ALA A 123 19.01 18.18 9.49
N LEU A 124 18.85 17.79 8.22
CA LEU A 124 19.44 18.49 7.08
C LEU A 124 18.89 19.90 6.92
N LEU A 125 17.58 20.10 7.02
CA LEU A 125 16.94 21.43 6.94
C LEU A 125 17.42 22.34 8.07
N ARG A 126 17.50 21.83 9.29
CA ARG A 126 18.04 22.58 10.45
C ARG A 126 19.50 22.98 10.26
N ALA A 127 20.34 22.08 9.73
CA ALA A 127 21.74 22.36 9.44
C ALA A 127 21.90 23.46 8.38
N GLN A 128 20.94 23.59 7.46
CA GLN A 128 20.88 24.65 6.44
C GLN A 128 20.24 25.96 6.95
N GLY A 129 19.82 26.04 8.21
CA GLY A 129 19.08 27.19 8.75
C GLY A 129 17.69 27.36 8.14
N ARG A 130 17.11 26.33 7.53
CA ARG A 130 15.79 26.37 6.92
C ARG A 130 14.74 25.86 7.91
N GLY A 131 13.55 26.47 7.87
CA GLY A 131 12.37 25.98 8.57
C GLY A 131 11.63 24.93 7.75
N LEU A 132 10.69 24.24 8.40
CA LEU A 132 9.69 23.42 7.73
C LEU A 132 8.70 24.33 7.01
N GLU A 133 8.56 24.12 5.70
CA GLU A 133 7.45 24.68 4.94
C GLU A 133 6.35 23.60 4.87
N TYR A 134 5.16 23.96 5.31
CA TYR A 134 3.99 23.07 5.26
C TYR A 134 3.08 23.58 4.15
N ASP A 135 2.94 22.81 3.10
CA ASP A 135 1.96 23.05 2.05
C ASP A 135 0.73 22.18 2.34
N GLY A 136 -0.37 22.83 2.71
CA GLY A 136 -1.63 22.17 3.00
C GLY A 136 -2.63 22.41 1.88
N ASP A 137 -2.84 21.42 1.03
CA ASP A 137 -3.89 21.45 0.03
C ASP A 137 -5.15 20.75 0.55
N LEU A 138 -6.27 21.47 0.56
CA LEU A 138 -7.60 20.94 0.86
C LEU A 138 -8.24 20.43 -0.44
N THR A 139 -8.01 19.19 -0.78
CA THR A 139 -8.71 18.57 -1.89
C THR A 139 -10.14 18.25 -1.48
N GLY A 140 -11.12 18.93 -2.08
CA GLY A 140 -12.52 18.63 -1.89
C GLY A 140 -12.88 17.26 -2.46
N LEU A 141 -13.33 16.34 -1.61
CA LEU A 141 -13.92 15.07 -2.06
C LEU A 141 -15.43 15.30 -2.29
N PRO A 142 -15.91 15.26 -3.54
CA PRO A 142 -17.34 15.35 -3.80
C PRO A 142 -18.03 14.09 -3.29
N VAL A 143 -18.72 14.21 -2.18
CA VAL A 143 -19.52 13.12 -1.58
C VAL A 143 -20.98 13.54 -1.51
N SER A 144 -21.89 12.59 -1.70
CA SER A 144 -23.32 12.84 -1.50
C SER A 144 -23.60 13.09 -0.03
N ASN A 145 -24.45 14.09 0.29
CA ASN A 145 -24.92 14.34 1.64
C ASN A 145 -25.76 13.18 2.22
N THR A 146 -26.17 12.24 1.38
CA THR A 146 -26.86 11.01 1.76
C THR A 146 -25.93 9.81 1.85
N SER A 147 -24.60 10.00 1.72
CA SER A 147 -23.65 8.93 1.77
C SER A 147 -23.62 8.25 3.13
N ARG A 148 -23.86 6.94 3.17
CA ARG A 148 -23.68 6.13 4.38
C ARG A 148 -22.21 5.92 4.75
N THR A 149 -21.31 6.07 3.78
CA THR A 149 -19.85 5.92 3.98
C THR A 149 -19.25 7.16 4.64
N TYR A 150 -19.85 8.33 4.40
CA TYR A 150 -19.39 9.62 4.96
C TYR A 150 -20.55 10.36 5.64
N PRO A 151 -21.03 9.86 6.79
CA PRO A 151 -22.26 10.35 7.43
C PRO A 151 -22.16 11.80 7.94
N ASN A 152 -20.94 12.32 8.09
CA ASN A 152 -20.69 13.69 8.55
C ASN A 152 -20.18 14.62 7.42
N ALA A 153 -20.33 14.21 6.17
CA ALA A 153 -19.93 15.05 5.04
C ALA A 153 -20.83 16.29 4.97
N ALA A 154 -20.22 17.46 4.92
CA ALA A 154 -20.89 18.74 4.71
C ALA A 154 -20.35 19.38 3.44
N TYR A 155 -21.20 20.15 2.74
CA TYR A 155 -20.70 20.99 1.64
C TYR A 155 -19.82 22.09 2.24
N GLY A 156 -18.52 22.06 1.89
CA GLY A 156 -17.66 23.23 2.05
C GLY A 156 -18.08 24.31 1.03
N HIS A 157 -18.18 25.53 1.45
CA HIS A 157 -18.33 26.70 0.58
C HIS A 157 -16.97 27.24 0.21
#